data_a53b7047980b3e82ff10f1c0c20d4bba
#
_entry.id   a53b7047980b3e82ff10f1c0c20d4bba
#
_cell.length_a   1.000
_cell.length_b   1.000
_cell.length_c   1.000
_cell.angle_alpha   90.00
_cell.angle_beta   90.00
_cell.angle_gamma   90.00
#
_symmetry.space_group_name_H-M   'P 1'
#
loop_
_entity.id
_entity.type
_entity.pdbx_description
1 polymer ?
#
loop_
_entity_poly.entity_id
_entity_poly.type
_entity_poly.pdbx_seq_one_letter_code
_entity_poly.pdbx_strand_id
1 'polypeptide(L)'
;SCEKCGKDDPFPFTCAYCKKSFCADPHLPENHECGNIWMARPPTEIPTASSQKRSYSSSYNRGSRVSENIFWFSRQELKHLVIGTFLVMMVALSLTGVFIPDNWVTLSLALIFASSFLLHEVAHKFTAQRYGLWSEFRLIPFGAVLTIASIFLPLKIIAPGTVLITGRVTLSTIGKTAFAGPLTNITLGYALLFLSFLTSGSIISLVLGWGAYVNGILAIFNLIPFGVLDGQKIMSWNMRVWAIGIAFSAVLFFVSRAF
;
A
#
# COMPACT_ATOMS: atom_id res chain seq x y z
N SER A 1 25.87 -14.46 -37.76
CA SER A 1 25.55 -15.90 -37.82
C SER A 1 25.65 -16.55 -36.43
N CYS A 2 24.85 -17.55 -36.16
CA CYS A 2 24.87 -18.31 -34.91
C CYS A 2 26.12 -19.22 -34.83
N GLU A 3 26.90 -19.08 -33.77
CA GLU A 3 28.13 -19.88 -33.51
C GLU A 3 27.89 -21.36 -33.33
N LYS A 4 26.66 -21.80 -33.02
CA LYS A 4 26.35 -23.24 -32.86
C LYS A 4 25.79 -23.89 -34.12
N CYS A 5 24.88 -23.24 -34.83
CA CYS A 5 24.16 -23.83 -35.96
C CYS A 5 24.43 -23.15 -37.32
N GLY A 6 25.20 -22.05 -37.37
CA GLY A 6 25.52 -21.30 -38.59
C GLY A 6 24.37 -20.48 -39.19
N LYS A 7 23.16 -20.52 -38.60
CA LYS A 7 22.01 -19.81 -39.12
C LYS A 7 22.18 -18.30 -38.95
N ASP A 8 21.87 -17.53 -39.99
CA ASP A 8 21.82 -16.09 -39.87
C ASP A 8 20.52 -15.64 -39.22
N ASP A 9 20.65 -14.96 -38.10
CA ASP A 9 19.57 -14.38 -37.37
C ASP A 9 19.73 -12.84 -37.39
N PRO A 10 18.73 -12.06 -37.80
CA PRO A 10 18.83 -10.60 -37.85
C PRO A 10 19.00 -9.98 -36.44
N PHE A 11 18.67 -10.71 -35.37
CA PHE A 11 18.80 -10.28 -33.99
C PHE A 11 19.50 -11.33 -33.13
N PRO A 12 20.83 -11.54 -33.30
CA PRO A 12 21.55 -12.55 -32.56
C PRO A 12 21.67 -12.17 -31.08
N PHE A 13 21.51 -13.15 -30.21
CA PHE A 13 21.73 -13.04 -28.77
C PHE A 13 23.20 -13.27 -28.43
N THR A 14 23.80 -12.36 -27.67
CA THR A 14 25.17 -12.56 -27.16
C THR A 14 25.13 -13.17 -25.77
N CYS A 15 25.75 -14.34 -25.60
CA CYS A 15 25.84 -14.99 -24.30
C CYS A 15 26.66 -14.15 -23.31
N ALA A 16 26.11 -13.89 -22.12
CA ALA A 16 26.76 -13.10 -21.09
C ALA A 16 28.07 -13.73 -20.57
N TYR A 17 28.21 -15.05 -20.68
CA TYR A 17 29.32 -15.82 -20.11
C TYR A 17 30.44 -16.09 -21.13
N CYS A 18 30.13 -16.62 -22.28
CA CYS A 18 31.17 -16.95 -23.31
C CYS A 18 31.32 -15.82 -24.37
N LYS A 19 30.49 -14.79 -24.37
CA LYS A 19 30.50 -13.64 -25.30
C LYS A 19 30.29 -14.01 -26.79
N LYS A 20 29.86 -15.23 -27.08
CA LYS A 20 29.52 -15.68 -28.43
C LYS A 20 28.08 -15.34 -28.79
N SER A 21 27.82 -15.27 -30.12
CA SER A 21 26.50 -14.91 -30.67
C SER A 21 25.71 -16.14 -31.10
N PHE A 22 24.43 -16.17 -30.72
CA PHE A 22 23.54 -17.31 -30.98
C PHE A 22 22.17 -16.84 -31.49
N CYS A 23 21.49 -17.66 -32.28
CA CYS A 23 20.09 -17.45 -32.63
C CYS A 23 19.17 -17.81 -31.43
N ALA A 24 17.86 -17.59 -31.59
CA ALA A 24 16.88 -17.74 -30.53
C ALA A 24 16.88 -19.13 -29.85
N ASP A 25 17.13 -20.22 -30.59
CA ASP A 25 17.09 -21.58 -30.06
C ASP A 25 18.24 -21.90 -29.07
N PRO A 26 19.54 -21.70 -29.42
CA PRO A 26 20.65 -22.01 -28.51
C PRO A 26 21.14 -20.79 -27.71
N HIS A 27 20.32 -19.75 -27.49
CA HIS A 27 20.75 -18.51 -26.78
C HIS A 27 21.06 -18.74 -25.31
N LEU A 28 20.40 -19.69 -24.65
CA LEU A 28 20.66 -20.03 -23.25
C LEU A 28 21.98 -20.81 -23.10
N PRO A 29 22.76 -20.60 -22.02
CA PRO A 29 24.03 -21.26 -21.78
C PRO A 29 23.97 -22.78 -21.84
N GLU A 30 22.85 -23.36 -21.37
CA GLU A 30 22.60 -24.82 -21.39
C GLU A 30 22.41 -25.34 -22.81
N ASN A 31 21.81 -24.54 -23.69
CA ASN A 31 21.44 -24.96 -25.04
C ASN A 31 22.61 -24.91 -26.02
N HIS A 32 23.72 -24.21 -25.72
CA HIS A 32 24.92 -24.16 -26.56
C HIS A 32 26.17 -24.75 -25.89
N GLU A 33 25.99 -25.52 -24.80
CA GLU A 33 27.12 -26.15 -24.10
C GLU A 33 28.21 -25.16 -23.72
N CYS A 34 27.81 -24.07 -23.09
CA CYS A 34 28.67 -22.94 -22.76
C CYS A 34 29.86 -23.39 -21.88
N GLY A 35 31.08 -23.23 -22.37
CA GLY A 35 32.29 -23.58 -21.62
C GLY A 35 32.45 -22.80 -20.30
N ASN A 36 31.76 -21.65 -20.19
CA ASN A 36 31.75 -20.81 -18.98
C ASN A 36 30.44 -20.95 -18.17
N ILE A 37 29.70 -22.06 -18.36
CA ILE A 37 28.42 -22.29 -17.65
C ILE A 37 28.59 -22.34 -16.13
N TRP A 38 29.79 -22.68 -15.64
CA TRP A 38 30.11 -22.63 -14.22
C TRP A 38 29.93 -21.25 -13.58
N MET A 39 30.03 -20.17 -14.36
CA MET A 39 29.76 -18.80 -13.91
C MET A 39 28.26 -18.52 -13.70
N ALA A 40 27.38 -19.31 -14.31
CA ALA A 40 25.93 -19.20 -14.19
C ALA A 40 25.37 -20.00 -13.00
N ARG A 41 26.17 -20.88 -12.37
CA ARG A 41 25.71 -21.67 -11.22
C ARG A 41 25.74 -20.81 -9.96
N PRO A 42 24.67 -20.80 -9.15
CA PRO A 42 24.75 -20.25 -7.81
C PRO A 42 25.79 -21.06 -7.01
N PRO A 43 26.49 -20.45 -6.05
CA PRO A 43 27.45 -21.16 -5.19
C PRO A 43 26.76 -22.34 -4.52
N THR A 44 27.19 -23.55 -4.87
CA THR A 44 26.61 -24.85 -4.43
C THR A 44 27.11 -25.30 -3.06
N GLU A 45 27.58 -24.40 -2.21
CA GLU A 45 27.97 -24.79 -0.85
C GLU A 45 27.24 -23.96 0.16
N ILE A 46 26.20 -24.57 0.75
CA ILE A 46 25.76 -24.21 2.09
C ILE A 46 26.86 -24.71 3.03
N PRO A 47 27.65 -23.86 3.70
CA PRO A 47 28.60 -24.33 4.69
C PRO A 47 27.83 -24.96 5.84
N THR A 48 27.90 -26.27 6.00
CA THR A 48 27.57 -26.95 7.24
C THR A 48 28.40 -26.33 8.36
N ALA A 49 27.74 -26.01 9.45
CA ALA A 49 28.32 -25.29 10.59
C ALA A 49 29.47 -26.09 11.23
N SER A 50 30.70 -25.82 10.83
CA SER A 50 31.87 -25.96 11.69
C SER A 50 33.07 -25.25 11.07
N SER A 51 33.59 -24.28 11.83
CA SER A 51 34.95 -23.73 11.71
C SER A 51 35.20 -22.62 10.68
N GLN A 52 35.54 -21.53 11.26
CA GLN A 52 36.34 -20.38 10.86
C GLN A 52 35.62 -19.08 10.53
N LYS A 53 35.66 -18.22 11.57
CA LYS A 53 35.49 -16.77 11.44
C LYS A 53 36.51 -16.22 10.42
N ARG A 54 36.08 -16.04 9.17
CA ARG A 54 36.68 -15.06 8.27
C ARG A 54 35.71 -13.90 8.10
N SER A 55 36.12 -12.80 8.69
CA SER A 55 35.52 -11.49 8.54
C SER A 55 35.52 -11.10 7.05
N TYR A 56 34.41 -11.37 6.35
CA TYR A 56 34.09 -10.64 5.14
C TYR A 56 33.34 -9.39 5.57
N SER A 57 34.06 -8.27 5.64
CA SER A 57 33.43 -6.95 5.69
C SER A 57 32.76 -6.68 4.34
N SER A 58 31.63 -7.30 4.12
CA SER A 58 30.69 -6.90 3.08
C SER A 58 30.16 -5.51 3.48
N SER A 59 30.56 -4.47 2.74
CA SER A 59 30.05 -3.10 2.89
C SER A 59 28.57 -2.96 2.52
N TYR A 60 27.78 -4.00 2.75
CA TYR A 60 26.32 -4.00 2.66
C TYR A 60 25.67 -3.87 4.05
N ASN A 61 26.45 -3.36 5.01
CA ASN A 61 25.96 -3.03 6.34
C ASN A 61 25.53 -1.56 6.42
N ARG A 62 24.66 -1.13 5.48
CA ARG A 62 23.63 -0.18 5.83
C ARG A 62 22.42 -0.94 6.34
N GLY A 63 22.66 -1.79 7.33
CA GLY A 63 21.63 -2.18 8.26
C GLY A 63 21.14 -0.89 8.89
N SER A 64 20.06 -0.34 8.38
CA SER A 64 19.23 0.54 9.17
C SER A 64 19.01 -0.20 10.48
N ARG A 65 19.65 0.25 11.56
CA ARG A 65 19.23 -0.11 12.90
C ARG A 65 17.74 0.09 12.88
N VAL A 66 16.99 -1.01 12.99
CA VAL A 66 15.56 -0.94 13.28
C VAL A 66 15.57 -0.15 14.59
N SER A 67 15.21 1.11 14.51
CA SER A 67 15.12 1.97 15.66
C SER A 67 14.16 1.28 16.61
N GLU A 68 14.56 1.05 17.86
CA GLU A 68 13.69 0.51 18.91
C GLU A 68 12.47 1.40 19.16
N ASN A 69 12.42 2.57 18.54
CA ASN A 69 11.28 3.46 18.56
C ASN A 69 10.22 2.96 17.56
N ILE A 70 9.20 2.30 18.08
CA ILE A 70 8.04 1.75 17.35
C ILE A 70 7.28 2.85 16.55
N PHE A 71 7.54 4.13 16.78
CA PHE A 71 6.82 5.27 16.18
C PHE A 71 7.78 6.25 15.49
N TRP A 72 8.60 5.77 14.57
CA TRP A 72 9.51 6.63 13.85
C TRP A 72 8.94 7.09 12.52
N PHE A 73 9.00 8.40 12.25
CA PHE A 73 8.65 9.02 10.97
C PHE A 73 9.87 9.68 10.35
N SER A 74 10.15 9.41 9.08
CA SER A 74 11.17 10.14 8.35
C SER A 74 10.66 11.53 7.93
N ARG A 75 11.60 12.47 7.75
CA ARG A 75 11.23 13.81 7.25
C ARG A 75 10.55 13.76 5.87
N GLN A 76 10.95 12.80 5.04
CA GLN A 76 10.37 12.62 3.71
C GLN A 76 8.98 12.01 3.78
N GLU A 77 8.77 11.04 4.64
CA GLU A 77 7.46 10.46 4.91
C GLU A 77 6.47 11.52 5.40
N LEU A 78 6.90 12.35 6.36
CA LEU A 78 6.06 13.42 6.89
C LEU A 78 5.62 14.40 5.79
N LYS A 79 6.54 14.79 4.89
CA LYS A 79 6.20 15.61 3.72
C LYS A 79 5.15 14.92 2.82
N HIS A 80 5.34 13.63 2.54
CA HIS A 80 4.42 12.87 1.71
C HIS A 80 3.05 12.70 2.37
N LEU A 81 2.99 12.45 3.68
CA LEU A 81 1.74 12.39 4.43
C LEU A 81 0.99 13.73 4.41
N VAL A 82 1.71 14.84 4.64
CA VAL A 82 1.10 16.18 4.60
C VAL A 82 0.54 16.48 3.21
N ILE A 83 1.32 16.22 2.14
CA ILE A 83 0.85 16.46 0.77
C ILE A 83 -0.33 15.53 0.44
N GLY A 84 -0.23 14.22 0.76
CA GLY A 84 -1.32 13.26 0.51
C GLY A 84 -2.61 13.65 1.24
N THR A 85 -2.51 14.00 2.53
CA THR A 85 -3.65 14.46 3.34
C THR A 85 -4.25 15.76 2.78
N PHE A 86 -3.42 16.70 2.33
CA PHE A 86 -3.88 17.92 1.69
C PHE A 86 -4.64 17.65 0.39
N LEU A 87 -4.13 16.75 -0.47
CA LEU A 87 -4.83 16.35 -1.70
C LEU A 87 -6.19 15.72 -1.40
N VAL A 88 -6.26 14.84 -0.40
CA VAL A 88 -7.51 14.22 0.04
C VAL A 88 -8.49 15.26 0.58
N MET A 89 -8.01 16.24 1.34
CA MET A 89 -8.82 17.35 1.82
C MET A 89 -9.39 18.19 0.66
N MET A 90 -8.59 18.46 -0.39
CA MET A 90 -9.06 19.18 -1.57
C MET A 90 -10.17 18.41 -2.32
N VAL A 91 -10.04 17.08 -2.42
CA VAL A 91 -11.11 16.22 -2.99
C VAL A 91 -12.38 16.32 -2.13
N ALA A 92 -12.24 16.24 -0.80
CA ALA A 92 -13.38 16.37 0.10
C ALA A 92 -14.09 17.73 -0.04
N LEU A 93 -13.33 18.82 -0.11
CA LEU A 93 -13.88 20.18 -0.36
C LEU A 93 -14.60 20.26 -1.71
N SER A 94 -14.10 19.59 -2.74
CA SER A 94 -14.78 19.55 -4.04
C SER A 94 -16.11 18.77 -4.04
N LEU A 95 -16.27 17.83 -3.09
CA LEU A 95 -17.54 17.13 -2.88
C LEU A 95 -18.56 17.97 -2.11
N THR A 96 -18.10 18.58 -1.03
CA THR A 96 -18.97 19.26 -0.06
C THR A 96 -19.27 20.71 -0.46
N GLY A 97 -18.29 21.43 -0.99
CA GLY A 97 -18.42 22.86 -1.33
C GLY A 97 -19.42 23.17 -2.43
N VAL A 98 -19.82 22.16 -3.23
CA VAL A 98 -20.84 22.31 -4.29
C VAL A 98 -22.26 22.20 -3.72
N PHE A 99 -22.45 21.45 -2.62
CA PHE A 99 -23.76 21.09 -2.10
C PHE A 99 -24.14 21.72 -0.77
N ILE A 100 -23.14 22.22 -0.02
CA ILE A 100 -23.34 22.74 1.35
C ILE A 100 -22.82 24.18 1.41
N PRO A 101 -23.71 25.18 1.47
CA PRO A 101 -23.29 26.57 1.50
C PRO A 101 -22.70 27.02 2.84
N ASP A 102 -22.81 26.19 3.89
CA ASP A 102 -22.24 26.52 5.21
C ASP A 102 -20.74 26.15 5.25
N ASN A 103 -19.90 27.16 5.31
CA ASN A 103 -18.45 27.04 5.32
C ASN A 103 -17.92 26.19 6.50
N TRP A 104 -18.57 26.26 7.68
CA TRP A 104 -18.16 25.49 8.84
C TRP A 104 -18.42 23.99 8.68
N VAL A 105 -19.60 23.65 8.16
CA VAL A 105 -19.94 22.25 7.90
C VAL A 105 -19.02 21.67 6.83
N THR A 106 -18.83 22.39 5.73
CA THR A 106 -17.94 22.00 4.64
C THR A 106 -16.51 21.76 5.14
N LEU A 107 -15.96 22.68 5.94
CA LEU A 107 -14.61 22.54 6.50
C LEU A 107 -14.52 21.35 7.46
N SER A 108 -15.51 21.18 8.33
CA SER A 108 -15.56 20.06 9.29
C SER A 108 -15.57 18.71 8.57
N LEU A 109 -16.37 18.57 7.51
CA LEU A 109 -16.44 17.36 6.70
C LEU A 109 -15.11 17.07 5.98
N ALA A 110 -14.48 18.11 5.42
CA ALA A 110 -13.17 17.96 4.77
C ALA A 110 -12.09 17.54 5.76
N LEU A 111 -12.09 18.08 6.97
CA LEU A 111 -11.16 17.71 8.04
C LEU A 111 -11.39 16.27 8.52
N ILE A 112 -12.64 15.85 8.70
CA ILE A 112 -12.98 14.47 9.06
C ILE A 112 -12.47 13.52 7.96
N PHE A 113 -12.71 13.85 6.70
CA PHE A 113 -12.27 13.02 5.58
C PHE A 113 -10.75 12.88 5.53
N ALA A 114 -10.04 14.01 5.62
CA ALA A 114 -8.58 14.05 5.60
C ALA A 114 -7.95 13.30 6.79
N SER A 115 -8.53 13.48 8.00
CA SER A 115 -8.08 12.76 9.20
C SER A 115 -8.38 11.25 9.12
N SER A 116 -9.51 10.85 8.56
CA SER A 116 -9.86 9.44 8.35
C SER A 116 -8.87 8.76 7.42
N PHE A 117 -8.46 9.42 6.34
CA PHE A 117 -7.40 8.94 5.45
C PHE A 117 -6.06 8.84 6.18
N LEU A 118 -5.66 9.91 6.88
CA LEU A 118 -4.38 9.94 7.60
C LEU A 118 -4.29 8.82 8.64
N LEU A 119 -5.34 8.62 9.43
CA LEU A 119 -5.39 7.57 10.45
C LEU A 119 -5.35 6.17 9.83
N HIS A 120 -5.97 5.97 8.68
CA HIS A 120 -5.92 4.73 7.91
C HIS A 120 -4.48 4.40 7.52
N GLU A 121 -3.75 5.33 6.91
CA GLU A 121 -2.35 5.11 6.49
C GLU A 121 -1.40 4.90 7.68
N VAL A 122 -1.61 5.66 8.73
CA VAL A 122 -0.84 5.54 9.99
C VAL A 122 -1.09 4.19 10.66
N ALA A 123 -2.30 3.64 10.59
CA ALA A 123 -2.61 2.31 11.13
C ALA A 123 -1.85 1.19 10.41
N HIS A 124 -1.73 1.25 9.08
CA HIS A 124 -0.90 0.33 8.31
C HIS A 124 0.56 0.39 8.79
N LYS A 125 1.10 1.60 8.88
CA LYS A 125 2.47 1.84 9.31
C LYS A 125 2.75 1.27 10.69
N PHE A 126 1.95 1.62 11.67
CA PHE A 126 2.14 1.17 13.06
C PHE A 126 2.02 -0.34 13.20
N THR A 127 1.08 -0.94 12.47
CA THR A 127 0.93 -2.38 12.45
C THR A 127 2.16 -3.07 11.85
N ALA A 128 2.69 -2.57 10.72
CA ALA A 128 3.91 -3.08 10.12
C ALA A 128 5.10 -2.98 11.08
N GLN A 129 5.28 -1.82 11.73
CA GLN A 129 6.37 -1.60 12.70
C GLN A 129 6.27 -2.51 13.93
N ARG A 130 5.06 -2.81 14.43
CA ARG A 130 4.86 -3.81 15.50
C ARG A 130 5.31 -5.22 15.14
N TYR A 131 5.31 -5.54 13.84
CA TYR A 131 5.87 -6.80 13.34
C TYR A 131 7.36 -6.71 13.00
N GLY A 132 8.06 -5.64 13.40
CA GLY A 132 9.48 -5.43 13.15
C GLY A 132 9.80 -5.14 11.68
N LEU A 133 8.81 -4.72 10.88
CA LEU A 133 8.98 -4.39 9.49
C LEU A 133 9.29 -2.89 9.33
N TRP A 134 10.18 -2.57 8.41
CA TRP A 134 10.34 -1.18 8.00
C TRP A 134 9.12 -0.75 7.18
N SER A 135 8.58 0.43 7.48
CA SER A 135 7.42 0.96 6.77
C SER A 135 7.48 2.48 6.67
N GLU A 136 7.15 3.01 5.50
CA GLU A 136 7.06 4.44 5.21
C GLU A 136 5.94 4.73 4.23
N PHE A 137 5.16 5.78 4.49
CA PHE A 137 4.20 6.29 3.52
C PHE A 137 4.93 7.02 2.37
N ARG A 138 4.57 6.66 1.15
CA ARG A 138 5.12 7.29 -0.06
C ARG A 138 4.01 7.69 -1.03
N LEU A 139 4.09 8.93 -1.51
CA LEU A 139 3.26 9.38 -2.62
C LEU A 139 3.62 8.59 -3.87
N ILE A 140 2.59 8.15 -4.59
CA ILE A 140 2.73 7.52 -5.91
C ILE A 140 2.37 8.59 -6.94
N PRO A 141 3.29 8.99 -7.85
CA PRO A 141 3.01 10.08 -8.79
C PRO A 141 1.73 9.89 -9.59
N PHE A 142 1.49 8.69 -10.12
CA PHE A 142 0.26 8.35 -10.84
C PHE A 142 -0.99 8.47 -9.96
N GLY A 143 -0.95 7.96 -8.73
CA GLY A 143 -2.04 8.06 -7.77
C GLY A 143 -2.34 9.51 -7.36
N ALA A 144 -1.30 10.31 -7.15
CA ALA A 144 -1.44 11.73 -6.85
C ALA A 144 -2.09 12.49 -8.01
N VAL A 145 -1.67 12.23 -9.26
CA VAL A 145 -2.30 12.82 -10.46
C VAL A 145 -3.76 12.41 -10.58
N LEU A 146 -4.10 11.13 -10.37
CA LEU A 146 -5.50 10.67 -10.37
C LEU A 146 -6.33 11.34 -9.26
N THR A 147 -5.75 11.50 -8.08
CA THR A 147 -6.41 12.19 -6.97
C THR A 147 -6.67 13.66 -7.29
N ILE A 148 -5.70 14.36 -7.91
CA ILE A 148 -5.87 15.75 -8.37
C ILE A 148 -6.95 15.82 -9.47
N ALA A 149 -6.87 14.96 -10.48
CA ALA A 149 -7.85 14.93 -11.56
C ALA A 149 -9.27 14.69 -11.03
N SER A 150 -9.42 13.85 -9.99
CA SER A 150 -10.72 13.56 -9.40
C SER A 150 -11.38 14.76 -8.71
N ILE A 151 -10.64 15.84 -8.40
CA ILE A 151 -11.22 17.10 -7.90
C ILE A 151 -12.25 17.65 -8.91
N PHE A 152 -11.95 17.51 -10.22
CA PHE A 152 -12.75 18.02 -11.32
C PHE A 152 -13.74 17.00 -11.90
N LEU A 153 -13.60 15.72 -11.55
CA LEU A 153 -14.44 14.65 -12.06
C LEU A 153 -15.60 14.32 -11.12
N PRO A 154 -16.74 13.81 -11.62
CA PRO A 154 -17.84 13.35 -10.77
C PRO A 154 -17.45 12.10 -9.96
N LEU A 155 -16.61 11.24 -10.53
CA LEU A 155 -16.07 10.06 -9.84
C LEU A 155 -14.80 10.44 -9.07
N LYS A 156 -14.83 10.24 -7.75
CA LYS A 156 -13.69 10.52 -6.87
C LYS A 156 -12.81 9.31 -6.68
N ILE A 157 -11.56 9.40 -7.10
CA ILE A 157 -10.53 8.37 -6.91
C ILE A 157 -9.50 8.93 -5.94
N ILE A 158 -9.37 8.30 -4.78
CA ILE A 158 -8.51 8.76 -3.68
C ILE A 158 -7.48 7.68 -3.40
N ALA A 159 -6.32 7.83 -4.01
CA ALA A 159 -5.19 6.94 -3.81
C ALA A 159 -3.87 7.71 -4.02
N PRO A 160 -3.60 8.79 -3.25
CA PRO A 160 -2.42 9.63 -3.50
C PRO A 160 -1.10 8.92 -3.21
N GLY A 161 -1.12 7.86 -2.41
CA GLY A 161 0.07 7.13 -2.00
C GLY A 161 -0.25 5.82 -1.33
N THR A 162 0.77 5.17 -0.78
CA THR A 162 0.66 3.91 -0.03
C THR A 162 1.78 3.76 0.98
N VAL A 163 1.58 2.94 2.00
CA VAL A 163 2.64 2.54 2.93
C VAL A 163 3.48 1.42 2.30
N LEU A 164 4.74 1.74 1.98
CA LEU A 164 5.72 0.75 1.55
C LEU A 164 6.22 -0.03 2.76
N ILE A 165 6.31 -1.34 2.62
CA ILE A 165 6.74 -2.25 3.69
C ILE A 165 7.91 -3.08 3.19
N THR A 166 8.98 -3.15 3.98
CA THR A 166 10.18 -3.93 3.65
C THR A 166 10.60 -4.77 4.85
N GLY A 167 11.05 -6.01 4.59
CA GLY A 167 11.50 -6.96 5.61
C GLY A 167 11.06 -8.38 5.29
N ARG A 168 11.23 -9.28 6.26
CA ARG A 168 10.76 -10.67 6.13
C ARG A 168 9.25 -10.71 6.42
N VAL A 169 8.45 -10.71 5.39
CA VAL A 169 7.00 -10.72 5.49
C VAL A 169 6.42 -12.12 5.33
N THR A 170 5.40 -12.45 6.11
CA THR A 170 4.55 -13.62 5.92
C THR A 170 3.19 -13.18 5.38
N LEU A 171 2.42 -14.11 4.82
CA LEU A 171 1.05 -13.80 4.37
C LEU A 171 0.19 -13.25 5.52
N SER A 172 0.41 -13.77 6.73
CA SER A 172 -0.29 -13.31 7.93
C SER A 172 0.09 -11.87 8.32
N THR A 173 1.37 -11.50 8.28
CA THR A 173 1.80 -10.14 8.61
C THR A 173 1.31 -9.14 7.57
N ILE A 174 1.35 -9.50 6.26
CA ILE A 174 0.82 -8.64 5.19
C ILE A 174 -0.69 -8.43 5.38
N GLY A 175 -1.46 -9.52 5.58
CA GLY A 175 -2.91 -9.44 5.73
C GLY A 175 -3.35 -8.64 6.95
N LYS A 176 -2.70 -8.84 8.10
CA LYS A 176 -2.99 -8.08 9.33
C LYS A 176 -2.64 -6.60 9.20
N THR A 177 -1.51 -6.32 8.56
CA THR A 177 -1.11 -4.93 8.29
C THR A 177 -2.09 -4.27 7.32
N ALA A 178 -2.50 -4.97 6.26
CA ALA A 178 -3.50 -4.48 5.32
C ALA A 178 -4.88 -4.27 5.98
N PHE A 179 -5.26 -5.10 6.95
CA PHE A 179 -6.54 -4.95 7.64
C PHE A 179 -6.57 -3.77 8.62
N ALA A 180 -5.42 -3.31 9.10
CA ALA A 180 -5.33 -2.24 10.09
C ALA A 180 -5.97 -0.92 9.62
N GLY A 181 -5.78 -0.54 8.35
CA GLY A 181 -6.38 0.66 7.77
C GLY A 181 -7.92 0.59 7.74
N PRO A 182 -8.50 -0.39 7.02
CA PRO A 182 -9.95 -0.57 7.00
C PRO A 182 -10.57 -0.74 8.39
N LEU A 183 -9.91 -1.46 9.31
CA LEU A 183 -10.37 -1.62 10.69
C LEU A 183 -10.43 -0.27 11.42
N THR A 184 -9.44 0.60 11.21
CA THR A 184 -9.44 1.95 11.78
C THR A 184 -10.61 2.77 11.27
N ASN A 185 -10.91 2.73 9.96
CA ASN A 185 -12.08 3.41 9.42
C ASN A 185 -13.39 2.83 9.96
N ILE A 186 -13.53 1.51 10.06
CA ILE A 186 -14.72 0.86 10.64
C ILE A 186 -14.93 1.35 12.08
N THR A 187 -13.88 1.28 12.90
CA THR A 187 -13.95 1.66 14.32
C THR A 187 -14.29 3.15 14.49
N LEU A 188 -13.60 4.02 13.74
CA LEU A 188 -13.84 5.45 13.75
C LEU A 188 -15.26 5.77 13.26
N GLY A 189 -15.70 5.12 12.18
CA GLY A 189 -17.05 5.30 11.64
C GLY A 189 -18.15 4.94 12.64
N TYR A 190 -18.04 3.80 13.32
CA TYR A 190 -19.01 3.43 14.38
C TYR A 190 -18.95 4.37 15.57
N ALA A 191 -17.77 4.85 15.98
CA ALA A 191 -17.65 5.84 17.03
C ALA A 191 -18.35 7.17 16.66
N LEU A 192 -18.13 7.65 15.43
CA LEU A 192 -18.80 8.86 14.93
C LEU A 192 -20.32 8.66 14.82
N LEU A 193 -20.77 7.50 14.35
CA LEU A 193 -22.19 7.16 14.27
C LEU A 193 -22.83 7.14 15.66
N PHE A 194 -22.18 6.54 16.64
CA PHE A 194 -22.66 6.54 18.02
C PHE A 194 -22.77 7.95 18.59
N LEU A 195 -21.75 8.79 18.39
CA LEU A 195 -21.78 10.19 18.80
C LEU A 195 -22.87 11.01 18.09
N SER A 196 -23.18 10.70 16.82
CA SER A 196 -24.25 11.35 16.10
C SER A 196 -25.63 11.07 16.72
N PHE A 197 -25.86 9.85 17.21
CA PHE A 197 -27.08 9.53 17.96
C PHE A 197 -27.21 10.33 19.27
N LEU A 198 -26.10 10.50 20.00
CA LEU A 198 -26.11 11.26 21.26
C LEU A 198 -26.36 12.76 21.07
N THR A 199 -26.05 13.27 19.87
CA THR A 199 -26.22 14.69 19.52
C THR A 199 -27.38 14.95 18.57
N SER A 200 -28.33 14.01 18.50
CA SER A 200 -29.47 14.05 17.58
C SER A 200 -30.22 15.40 17.62
N GLY A 201 -30.70 15.86 16.47
CA GLY A 201 -31.36 17.15 16.33
C GLY A 201 -30.44 18.39 16.25
N SER A 202 -29.12 18.20 16.24
CA SER A 202 -28.14 19.27 16.08
C SER A 202 -27.38 19.18 14.75
N ILE A 203 -26.78 20.28 14.30
CA ILE A 203 -25.88 20.27 13.13
C ILE A 203 -24.65 19.42 13.36
N ILE A 204 -24.25 19.23 14.62
CA ILE A 204 -23.14 18.34 15.01
C ILE A 204 -23.50 16.89 14.67
N SER A 205 -24.72 16.46 14.94
CA SER A 205 -25.20 15.12 14.56
C SER A 205 -25.06 14.86 13.07
N LEU A 206 -25.41 15.83 12.25
CA LEU A 206 -25.30 15.74 10.80
C LEU A 206 -23.82 15.60 10.38
N VAL A 207 -22.92 16.42 10.91
CA VAL A 207 -21.47 16.35 10.62
C VAL A 207 -20.89 15.00 11.04
N LEU A 208 -21.26 14.49 12.21
CA LEU A 208 -20.78 13.19 12.72
C LEU A 208 -21.35 12.01 11.91
N GLY A 209 -22.63 12.07 11.52
CA GLY A 209 -23.26 11.08 10.65
C GLY A 209 -22.60 11.01 9.29
N TRP A 210 -22.31 12.16 8.68
CA TRP A 210 -21.53 12.21 7.45
C TRP A 210 -20.09 11.69 7.63
N GLY A 211 -19.47 11.97 8.75
CA GLY A 211 -18.15 11.40 9.09
C GLY A 211 -18.19 9.88 9.18
N ALA A 212 -19.24 9.31 9.77
CA ALA A 212 -19.47 7.87 9.82
C ALA A 212 -19.64 7.28 8.39
N TYR A 213 -20.46 7.94 7.58
CA TYR A 213 -20.69 7.56 6.18
C TYR A 213 -19.40 7.53 5.34
N VAL A 214 -18.57 8.58 5.46
CA VAL A 214 -17.28 8.68 4.78
C VAL A 214 -16.35 7.53 5.19
N ASN A 215 -16.27 7.23 6.49
CA ASN A 215 -15.47 6.11 6.99
C ASN A 215 -15.98 4.76 6.48
N GLY A 216 -17.30 4.57 6.37
CA GLY A 216 -17.91 3.40 5.76
C GLY A 216 -17.48 3.23 4.30
N ILE A 217 -17.55 4.30 3.49
CA ILE A 217 -17.09 4.29 2.09
C ILE A 217 -15.60 3.97 1.98
N LEU A 218 -14.74 4.64 2.77
CA LEU A 218 -13.30 4.40 2.75
C LEU A 218 -12.97 2.95 3.09
N ALA A 219 -13.66 2.37 4.09
CA ALA A 219 -13.48 0.98 4.46
C ALA A 219 -13.93 0.03 3.34
N ILE A 220 -15.12 0.21 2.78
CA ILE A 220 -15.64 -0.61 1.67
C ILE A 220 -14.69 -0.55 0.48
N PHE A 221 -14.29 0.65 0.07
CA PHE A 221 -13.42 0.85 -1.09
C PHE A 221 -12.09 0.10 -0.91
N ASN A 222 -11.45 0.25 0.25
CA ASN A 222 -10.19 -0.43 0.52
C ASN A 222 -10.34 -1.95 0.72
N LEU A 223 -11.53 -2.44 1.06
CA LEU A 223 -11.83 -3.87 1.18
C LEU A 223 -12.19 -4.53 -0.17
N ILE A 224 -12.30 -3.79 -1.27
CA ILE A 224 -12.49 -4.38 -2.61
C ILE A 224 -11.28 -5.28 -2.92
N PRO A 225 -11.47 -6.57 -3.25
CA PRO A 225 -10.39 -7.53 -3.44
C PRO A 225 -9.78 -7.42 -4.86
N PHE A 226 -9.30 -6.22 -5.22
CA PHE A 226 -8.79 -5.95 -6.56
C PHE A 226 -7.47 -5.16 -6.53
N GLY A 227 -6.50 -5.62 -7.31
CA GLY A 227 -5.27 -4.88 -7.60
C GLY A 227 -4.41 -4.57 -6.37
N VAL A 228 -4.15 -3.29 -6.15
CA VAL A 228 -3.26 -2.79 -5.07
C VAL A 228 -3.99 -2.52 -3.76
N LEU A 229 -5.32 -2.62 -3.75
CA LEU A 229 -6.15 -2.34 -2.58
C LEU A 229 -5.93 -3.37 -1.46
N ASP A 230 -6.24 -2.98 -0.25
CA ASP A 230 -5.99 -3.82 0.93
C ASP A 230 -6.85 -5.09 0.95
N GLY A 231 -8.05 -5.03 0.39
CA GLY A 231 -8.98 -6.16 0.30
C GLY A 231 -8.36 -7.39 -0.35
N GLN A 232 -7.54 -7.23 -1.39
CA GLN A 232 -6.83 -8.32 -2.03
C GLN A 232 -5.86 -9.03 -1.06
N LYS A 233 -5.10 -8.26 -0.29
CA LYS A 233 -4.13 -8.80 0.68
C LYS A 233 -4.83 -9.47 1.86
N ILE A 234 -5.94 -8.89 2.33
CA ILE A 234 -6.73 -9.40 3.45
C ILE A 234 -7.42 -10.70 3.04
N MET A 235 -8.08 -10.73 1.88
CA MET A 235 -8.76 -11.92 1.35
C MET A 235 -7.78 -13.08 1.14
N SER A 236 -6.60 -12.79 0.58
CA SER A 236 -5.54 -13.80 0.39
C SER A 236 -5.01 -14.36 1.70
N TRP A 237 -5.00 -13.57 2.77
CA TRP A 237 -4.61 -14.04 4.10
C TRP A 237 -5.72 -14.79 4.81
N ASN A 238 -6.94 -14.19 4.89
CA ASN A 238 -8.05 -14.79 5.61
C ASN A 238 -9.40 -14.27 5.07
N MET A 239 -10.07 -15.11 4.30
CA MET A 239 -11.35 -14.77 3.67
C MET A 239 -12.45 -14.46 4.70
N ARG A 240 -12.44 -15.08 5.90
CA ARG A 240 -13.44 -14.82 6.94
C ARG A 240 -13.28 -13.41 7.51
N VAL A 241 -12.04 -12.99 7.79
CA VAL A 241 -11.74 -11.63 8.27
C VAL A 241 -12.15 -10.60 7.24
N TRP A 242 -11.85 -10.86 5.95
CA TRP A 242 -12.28 -10.02 4.86
C TRP A 242 -13.80 -9.89 4.78
N ALA A 243 -14.53 -11.02 4.81
CA ALA A 243 -15.99 -11.03 4.73
C ALA A 243 -16.65 -10.31 5.92
N ILE A 244 -16.12 -10.49 7.14
CA ILE A 244 -16.56 -9.77 8.33
C ILE A 244 -16.32 -8.27 8.17
N GLY A 245 -15.13 -7.88 7.70
CA GLY A 245 -14.79 -6.47 7.44
C GLY A 245 -15.77 -5.83 6.44
N ILE A 246 -16.04 -6.48 5.31
CA ILE A 246 -17.02 -6.01 4.31
C ILE A 246 -18.42 -5.88 4.93
N ALA A 247 -18.86 -6.88 5.69
CA ALA A 247 -20.19 -6.84 6.31
C ALA A 247 -20.34 -5.66 7.28
N PHE A 248 -19.37 -5.45 8.17
CA PHE A 248 -19.40 -4.31 9.10
C PHE A 248 -19.33 -2.97 8.36
N SER A 249 -18.51 -2.86 7.33
CA SER A 249 -18.42 -1.64 6.53
C SER A 249 -19.72 -1.33 5.79
N ALA A 250 -20.37 -2.36 5.23
CA ALA A 250 -21.66 -2.22 4.54
C ALA A 250 -22.75 -1.79 5.52
N VAL A 251 -22.86 -2.41 6.69
CA VAL A 251 -23.82 -2.00 7.73
C VAL A 251 -23.57 -0.54 8.13
N LEU A 252 -22.32 -0.16 8.38
CA LEU A 252 -21.96 1.23 8.72
C LEU A 252 -22.41 2.20 7.61
N PHE A 253 -22.12 1.88 6.35
CA PHE A 253 -22.50 2.69 5.21
C PHE A 253 -24.00 2.88 5.08
N PHE A 254 -24.79 1.80 5.18
CA PHE A 254 -26.25 1.89 5.02
C PHE A 254 -26.92 2.60 6.21
N VAL A 255 -26.46 2.33 7.43
CA VAL A 255 -27.04 2.96 8.62
C VAL A 255 -26.68 4.45 8.67
N SER A 256 -25.44 4.83 8.37
CA SER A 256 -25.04 6.24 8.40
C SER A 256 -25.66 7.08 7.29
N ARG A 257 -26.14 6.47 6.18
CA ARG A 257 -26.86 7.16 5.12
C ARG A 257 -28.28 7.56 5.50
N ALA A 258 -28.84 6.95 6.54
CA ALA A 258 -30.19 7.26 7.01
C ALA A 258 -30.25 8.54 7.88
N PHE A 259 -29.07 9.14 8.19
CA PHE A 259 -28.90 10.42 8.86
C PHE A 259 -28.56 11.53 7.86
#